data_be6c400d00b5607ee61f375968112aeb
#
_entry.id   be6c400d00b5607ee61f375968112aeb
#
_cell.length_a   1.000
_cell.length_b   1.000
_cell.length_c   1.000
_cell.angle_alpha   90.00
_cell.angle_beta   90.00
_cell.angle_gamma   90.00
#
_symmetry.space_group_name_H-M   'P 1'
#
loop_
_entity.id
_entity.type
_entity.pdbx_description
1 polymer ?
#
loop_
_entity_poly.entity_id
_entity_poly.type
_entity_poly.pdbx_seq_one_letter_code
_entity_poly.pdbx_strand_id
1 'polypeptide(L)'
;MSKVIDLNYVKKEQKSFLEHLKSVEGINYPEDKFQVPMWLTLALISELMEVLNETKIHKWWDRLPVNEEKLKEELSDLLSHIGNLANELDADLIVTVDEVQTTSLERQFIYLAYKITTLPWRKMFGKHKLDTLVTKYVELVYSLGLDMDQIKEAYFKKMENNYLNPKFMES
;
A
#
# COMPACT_ATOMS: atom_id res chain seq x y z
N MET A 1 -14.74 -14.89 -10.45
CA MET A 1 -15.52 -13.80 -11.07
C MET A 1 -14.67 -12.54 -10.98
N SER A 2 -14.49 -11.82 -12.07
CA SER A 2 -13.67 -10.60 -12.06
C SER A 2 -14.47 -9.43 -11.47
N LYS A 3 -13.85 -8.66 -10.62
CA LYS A 3 -14.43 -7.49 -9.96
C LYS A 3 -13.60 -6.24 -10.28
N VAL A 4 -14.27 -5.14 -10.59
CA VAL A 4 -13.62 -3.85 -10.74
C VAL A 4 -13.47 -3.22 -9.34
N ILE A 5 -12.26 -2.82 -9.00
CA ILE A 5 -11.90 -2.20 -7.73
C ILE A 5 -11.43 -0.78 -8.00
N ASP A 6 -12.11 0.20 -7.42
CA ASP A 6 -11.74 1.61 -7.46
C ASP A 6 -11.16 2.04 -6.11
N LEU A 7 -9.87 2.38 -6.10
CA LEU A 7 -9.10 2.83 -4.95
C LEU A 7 -8.71 4.31 -5.03
N ASN A 8 -9.35 5.10 -5.91
CA ASN A 8 -9.03 6.51 -6.05
C ASN A 8 -9.30 7.33 -4.77
N TYR A 9 -10.13 6.82 -3.85
CA TYR A 9 -10.30 7.43 -2.53
C TYR A 9 -8.98 7.50 -1.76
N VAL A 10 -8.10 6.49 -1.91
CA VAL A 10 -6.76 6.48 -1.28
C VAL A 10 -5.89 7.59 -1.84
N LYS A 11 -5.84 7.71 -3.17
CA LYS A 11 -5.09 8.76 -3.86
C LYS A 11 -5.53 10.15 -3.37
N LYS A 12 -6.84 10.39 -3.30
CA LYS A 12 -7.42 11.65 -2.84
C LYS A 12 -7.06 11.93 -1.38
N GLU A 13 -7.23 10.96 -0.50
CA GLU A 13 -7.00 11.10 0.94
C GLU A 13 -5.51 11.34 1.23
N GLN A 14 -4.60 10.61 0.57
CA GLN A 14 -3.16 10.82 0.74
C GLN A 14 -2.72 12.21 0.28
N LYS A 15 -3.27 12.73 -0.82
CA LYS A 15 -3.00 14.09 -1.26
C LYS A 15 -3.43 15.11 -0.20
N SER A 16 -4.65 14.98 0.33
CA SER A 16 -5.16 15.86 1.38
C SER A 16 -4.32 15.80 2.65
N PHE A 17 -3.89 14.60 3.04
CA PHE A 17 -3.03 14.41 4.21
C PHE A 17 -1.66 15.06 4.05
N LEU A 18 -1.01 14.91 2.90
CA LEU A 18 0.28 15.56 2.63
C LEU A 18 0.16 17.09 2.58
N GLU A 19 -0.94 17.61 2.06
CA GLU A 19 -1.24 19.05 2.11
C GLU A 19 -1.45 19.53 3.55
N HIS A 20 -2.12 18.74 4.39
CA HIS A 20 -2.28 19.01 5.82
C HIS A 20 -0.92 19.05 6.52
N LEU A 21 -0.05 18.06 6.32
CA LEU A 21 1.29 18.04 6.90
C LEU A 21 2.10 19.27 6.54
N LYS A 22 2.02 19.69 5.29
CA LYS A 22 2.72 20.88 4.79
C LYS A 22 2.17 22.17 5.41
N SER A 23 0.85 22.32 5.48
CA SER A 23 0.20 23.57 5.89
C SER A 23 0.12 23.75 7.40
N VAL A 24 -0.09 22.67 8.15
CA VAL A 24 -0.32 22.70 9.60
C VAL A 24 0.96 22.38 10.37
N GLU A 25 1.68 21.35 9.94
CA GLU A 25 2.86 20.85 10.65
C GLU A 25 4.19 21.38 10.08
N GLY A 26 4.13 22.07 8.92
CA GLY A 26 5.34 22.59 8.26
C GLY A 26 6.25 21.50 7.69
N ILE A 27 5.72 20.28 7.52
CA ILE A 27 6.46 19.12 7.03
C ILE A 27 6.29 19.01 5.54
N ASN A 28 7.40 19.06 4.79
CA ASN A 28 7.42 18.82 3.37
C ASN A 28 8.02 17.44 3.09
N TYR A 29 7.31 16.59 2.36
CA TYR A 29 7.91 15.36 1.86
C TYR A 29 8.79 15.66 0.64
N PRO A 30 9.87 14.88 0.43
CA PRO A 30 10.76 15.08 -0.71
C PRO A 30 10.04 14.80 -2.02
N GLU A 31 9.96 15.81 -2.88
CA GLU A 31 9.39 15.71 -4.22
C GLU A 31 10.49 15.60 -5.26
N ASP A 32 10.26 14.82 -6.31
CA ASP A 32 11.08 14.83 -7.53
C ASP A 32 10.18 15.00 -8.74
N LYS A 33 10.57 15.90 -9.63
CA LYS A 33 9.75 16.23 -10.80
C LYS A 33 9.77 15.13 -11.87
N PHE A 34 10.86 14.39 -11.97
CA PHE A 34 11.09 13.45 -13.07
C PHE A 34 11.17 11.97 -12.61
N GLN A 35 11.50 11.76 -11.36
CA GLN A 35 11.74 10.43 -10.82
C GLN A 35 10.74 10.10 -9.71
N VAL A 36 10.48 8.80 -9.52
CA VAL A 36 9.79 8.33 -8.31
C VAL A 36 10.76 8.49 -7.14
N PRO A 37 10.37 9.22 -6.08
CA PRO A 37 11.26 9.42 -4.94
C PRO A 37 11.70 8.08 -4.33
N MET A 38 12.99 7.90 -4.08
CA MET A 38 13.52 6.65 -3.52
C MET A 38 12.94 6.33 -2.14
N TRP A 39 12.64 7.35 -1.32
CA TRP A 39 12.01 7.14 -0.02
C TRP A 39 10.68 6.39 -0.15
N LEU A 40 9.91 6.65 -1.22
CA LEU A 40 8.62 6.00 -1.45
C LEU A 40 8.79 4.52 -1.79
N THR A 41 9.81 4.18 -2.58
CA THR A 41 10.15 2.78 -2.85
C THR A 41 10.56 2.05 -1.57
N LEU A 42 11.37 2.70 -0.73
CA LEU A 42 11.78 2.14 0.57
C LEU A 42 10.59 1.97 1.52
N ALA A 43 9.68 2.95 1.55
CA ALA A 43 8.46 2.85 2.35
C ALA A 43 7.59 1.67 1.90
N LEU A 44 7.37 1.50 0.59
CA LEU A 44 6.62 0.36 0.05
C LEU A 44 7.25 -0.99 0.42
N ILE A 45 8.58 -1.09 0.40
CA ILE A 45 9.30 -2.31 0.84
C ILE A 45 9.07 -2.54 2.33
N SER A 46 9.23 -1.50 3.16
CA SER A 46 9.04 -1.59 4.61
C SER A 46 7.66 -2.11 4.96
N GLU A 47 6.62 -1.47 4.42
CA GLU A 47 5.24 -1.86 4.71
C GLU A 47 4.91 -3.27 4.19
N LEU A 48 5.43 -3.66 3.03
CA LEU A 48 5.26 -5.04 2.55
C LEU A 48 5.89 -6.06 3.52
N MET A 49 7.05 -5.74 4.10
CA MET A 49 7.70 -6.62 5.07
C MET A 49 6.92 -6.67 6.40
N GLU A 50 6.25 -5.59 6.80
CA GLU A 50 5.38 -5.58 7.98
C GLU A 50 4.14 -6.45 7.75
N VAL A 51 3.50 -6.34 6.57
CA VAL A 51 2.43 -7.27 6.18
C VAL A 51 2.92 -8.73 6.22
N LEU A 52 4.09 -9.02 5.65
CA LEU A 52 4.69 -10.36 5.68
C LEU A 52 4.90 -10.86 7.12
N ASN A 53 5.39 -10.00 8.01
CA ASN A 53 5.59 -10.34 9.42
C ASN A 53 4.29 -10.72 10.11
N GLU A 54 3.20 -10.00 9.86
CA GLU A 54 1.89 -10.31 10.46
C GLU A 54 1.28 -11.61 9.92
N THR A 55 1.51 -11.95 8.66
CA THR A 55 1.05 -13.23 8.09
C THR A 55 1.80 -14.45 8.66
N LYS A 56 3.04 -14.25 9.13
CA LYS A 56 3.94 -15.29 9.66
C LYS A 56 4.28 -16.41 8.68
N ILE A 57 3.93 -16.33 7.42
CA ILE A 57 4.12 -17.42 6.43
C ILE A 57 5.58 -17.85 6.26
N HIS A 58 6.55 -16.96 6.54
CA HIS A 58 7.98 -17.25 6.51
C HIS A 58 8.51 -17.80 7.86
N LYS A 59 7.66 -17.79 8.92
CA LYS A 59 8.00 -18.22 10.26
C LYS A 59 7.37 -19.60 10.52
N TRP A 60 7.83 -20.63 9.84
CA TRP A 60 7.31 -22.00 9.94
C TRP A 60 7.30 -22.58 11.37
N TRP A 61 8.06 -21.98 12.28
CA TRP A 61 8.11 -22.34 13.72
C TRP A 61 7.09 -21.58 14.57
N ASP A 62 6.51 -20.48 14.09
CA ASP A 62 5.53 -19.68 14.83
C ASP A 62 4.13 -20.27 14.62
N ARG A 63 3.54 -20.78 15.69
CA ARG A 63 2.21 -21.41 15.69
C ARG A 63 1.12 -20.51 16.26
N LEU A 64 1.44 -19.28 16.66
CA LEU A 64 0.44 -18.35 17.16
C LEU A 64 -0.50 -17.91 16.03
N PRO A 65 -1.78 -17.70 16.32
CA PRO A 65 -2.73 -17.22 15.31
C PRO A 65 -2.32 -15.86 14.78
N VAL A 66 -2.69 -15.60 13.53
CA VAL A 66 -2.54 -14.27 12.91
C VAL A 66 -3.47 -13.28 13.61
N ASN A 67 -2.95 -12.09 13.93
CA ASN A 67 -3.78 -10.99 14.40
C ASN A 67 -4.37 -10.26 13.19
N GLU A 68 -5.64 -10.53 12.88
CA GLU A 68 -6.32 -10.01 11.70
C GLU A 68 -6.42 -8.46 11.72
N GLU A 69 -6.68 -7.87 12.88
CA GLU A 69 -6.77 -6.41 13.00
C GLU A 69 -5.44 -5.74 12.68
N LYS A 70 -4.35 -6.28 13.21
CA LYS A 70 -3.02 -5.78 12.90
C LYS A 70 -2.64 -6.02 11.45
N LEU A 71 -3.00 -7.16 10.88
CA LEU A 71 -2.79 -7.43 9.46
C LEU A 71 -3.53 -6.41 8.56
N LYS A 72 -4.77 -6.06 8.90
CA LYS A 72 -5.53 -5.01 8.19
C LYS A 72 -4.87 -3.64 8.33
N GLU A 73 -4.32 -3.33 9.50
CA GLU A 73 -3.56 -2.10 9.73
C GLU A 73 -2.35 -2.01 8.80
N GLU A 74 -1.49 -3.04 8.76
CA GLU A 74 -0.30 -3.04 7.91
C GLU A 74 -0.64 -3.04 6.40
N LEU A 75 -1.70 -3.74 6.00
CA LEU A 75 -2.21 -3.66 4.63
C LEU A 75 -2.69 -2.24 4.27
N SER A 76 -3.26 -1.52 5.23
CA SER A 76 -3.68 -0.13 5.04
C SER A 76 -2.49 0.83 4.91
N ASP A 77 -1.39 0.56 5.61
CA ASP A 77 -0.16 1.34 5.48
C ASP A 77 0.50 1.15 4.12
N LEU A 78 0.58 -0.08 3.67
CA LEU A 78 1.04 -0.38 2.32
C LEU A 78 0.16 0.32 1.27
N LEU A 79 -1.17 0.30 1.45
CA LEU A 79 -2.12 0.98 0.57
C LEU A 79 -1.92 2.50 0.56
N SER A 80 -1.61 3.10 1.71
CA SER A 80 -1.30 4.53 1.81
C SER A 80 -0.13 4.93 0.91
N HIS A 81 0.94 4.16 0.92
CA HIS A 81 2.10 4.41 0.05
C HIS A 81 1.83 4.10 -1.42
N ILE A 82 0.95 3.15 -1.73
CA ILE A 82 0.44 2.95 -3.10
C ILE A 82 -0.34 4.19 -3.56
N GLY A 83 -1.14 4.80 -2.69
CA GLY A 83 -1.81 6.07 -2.96
C GLY A 83 -0.85 7.23 -3.23
N ASN A 84 0.23 7.32 -2.44
CA ASN A 84 1.29 8.30 -2.67
C ASN A 84 1.98 8.07 -4.03
N LEU A 85 2.26 6.83 -4.38
CA LEU A 85 2.84 6.48 -5.68
C LEU A 85 1.90 6.86 -6.85
N ALA A 86 0.59 6.64 -6.70
CA ALA A 86 -0.39 7.05 -7.69
C ALA A 86 -0.42 8.57 -7.89
N ASN A 87 -0.29 9.35 -6.82
CA ASN A 87 -0.16 10.80 -6.90
C ASN A 87 1.12 11.23 -7.62
N GLU A 88 2.26 10.60 -7.31
CA GLU A 88 3.54 10.86 -7.98
C GLU A 88 3.51 10.56 -9.48
N LEU A 89 2.76 9.54 -9.88
CA LEU A 89 2.64 9.11 -11.27
C LEU A 89 1.47 9.77 -12.02
N ASP A 90 0.65 10.54 -11.34
CA ASP A 90 -0.62 11.07 -11.85
C ASP A 90 -1.45 9.97 -12.53
N ALA A 91 -1.65 8.87 -11.84
CA ALA A 91 -2.34 7.69 -12.34
C ALA A 91 -3.58 7.36 -11.50
N ASP A 92 -4.59 6.77 -12.14
CA ASP A 92 -5.76 6.24 -11.45
C ASP A 92 -5.45 4.91 -10.77
N LEU A 93 -6.18 4.61 -9.70
CA LEU A 93 -6.13 3.35 -8.95
C LEU A 93 -7.41 2.55 -9.19
N ILE A 94 -7.64 2.14 -10.46
CA ILE A 94 -8.77 1.31 -10.87
C ILE A 94 -8.21 0.05 -11.52
N VAL A 95 -8.53 -1.11 -10.95
CA VAL A 95 -8.05 -2.40 -11.45
C VAL A 95 -9.18 -3.42 -11.52
N THR A 96 -9.02 -4.41 -12.38
CA THR A 96 -9.91 -5.56 -12.46
C THR A 96 -9.18 -6.80 -11.95
N VAL A 97 -9.74 -7.46 -10.95
CA VAL A 97 -9.09 -8.56 -10.24
C VAL A 97 -10.05 -9.73 -10.08
N ASP A 98 -9.55 -10.95 -10.21
CA ASP A 98 -10.28 -12.15 -9.85
C ASP A 98 -10.18 -12.40 -8.35
N GLU A 99 -11.31 -12.66 -7.71
CA GLU A 99 -11.37 -12.91 -6.26
C GLU A 99 -10.68 -14.23 -5.87
N VAL A 100 -10.66 -15.20 -6.78
CA VAL A 100 -10.02 -16.50 -6.53
C VAL A 100 -8.60 -16.49 -7.10
N GLN A 101 -7.63 -16.68 -6.21
CA GLN A 101 -6.22 -16.72 -6.56
C GLN A 101 -5.69 -18.16 -6.51
N THR A 102 -4.89 -18.53 -7.51
CA THR A 102 -4.28 -19.86 -7.62
C THR A 102 -2.79 -19.87 -7.24
N THR A 103 -2.19 -18.69 -7.11
CA THR A 103 -0.77 -18.52 -6.75
C THR A 103 -0.60 -18.58 -5.23
N SER A 104 0.41 -19.30 -4.75
CA SER A 104 0.68 -19.38 -3.31
C SER A 104 1.04 -18.01 -2.70
N LEU A 105 0.76 -17.82 -1.42
CA LEU A 105 1.05 -16.56 -0.71
C LEU A 105 2.53 -16.19 -0.78
N GLU A 106 3.44 -17.16 -0.62
CA GLU A 106 4.88 -16.92 -0.68
C GLU A 106 5.29 -16.33 -2.03
N ARG A 107 4.77 -16.88 -3.12
CA ARG A 107 5.03 -16.37 -4.48
C ARG A 107 4.44 -14.99 -4.69
N GLN A 108 3.26 -14.71 -4.14
CA GLN A 108 2.64 -13.39 -4.21
C GLN A 108 3.50 -12.32 -3.50
N PHE A 109 4.03 -12.61 -2.31
CA PHE A 109 4.95 -11.70 -1.61
C PHE A 109 6.25 -11.47 -2.38
N ILE A 110 6.88 -12.54 -2.89
CA ILE A 110 8.10 -12.43 -3.71
C ILE A 110 7.84 -11.59 -4.95
N TYR A 111 6.70 -11.79 -5.61
CA TYR A 111 6.35 -11.04 -6.81
C TYR A 111 6.10 -9.55 -6.51
N LEU A 112 5.38 -9.23 -5.42
CA LEU A 112 5.19 -7.85 -4.98
C LEU A 112 6.51 -7.17 -4.64
N ALA A 113 7.39 -7.83 -3.89
CA ALA A 113 8.73 -7.31 -3.59
C ALA A 113 9.52 -7.02 -4.87
N TYR A 114 9.49 -7.93 -5.83
CA TYR A 114 10.13 -7.73 -7.14
C TYR A 114 9.53 -6.53 -7.88
N LYS A 115 8.21 -6.37 -7.90
CA LYS A 115 7.55 -5.22 -8.56
C LYS A 115 7.90 -3.89 -7.91
N ILE A 116 7.98 -3.84 -6.59
CA ILE A 116 8.36 -2.63 -5.85
C ILE A 116 9.83 -2.28 -6.13
N THR A 117 10.74 -3.24 -6.01
CA THR A 117 12.18 -3.01 -6.19
C THR A 117 12.55 -2.68 -7.64
N THR A 118 11.73 -3.07 -8.60
CA THR A 118 11.89 -2.77 -10.02
C THR A 118 11.01 -1.63 -10.53
N LEU A 119 10.45 -0.83 -9.63
CA LEU A 119 9.74 0.40 -10.04
C LEU A 119 10.68 1.27 -10.88
N PRO A 120 10.18 1.81 -12.02
CA PRO A 120 11.03 2.60 -12.88
C PRO A 120 11.42 3.91 -12.20
N TRP A 121 12.66 4.28 -12.36
CA TRP A 121 13.18 5.53 -11.83
C TRP A 121 12.46 6.75 -12.42
N ARG A 122 12.04 6.66 -13.69
CA ARG A 122 11.37 7.75 -14.38
C ARG A 122 9.86 7.59 -14.32
N LYS A 123 9.16 8.63 -13.87
CA LYS A 123 7.70 8.67 -13.74
C LYS A 123 6.98 8.30 -15.04
N MET A 124 7.52 8.67 -16.20
CA MET A 124 6.91 8.36 -17.49
C MET A 124 6.70 6.87 -17.78
N PHE A 125 7.44 5.98 -17.13
CA PHE A 125 7.31 4.53 -17.28
C PHE A 125 6.52 3.86 -16.15
N GLY A 126 6.03 4.65 -15.19
CA GLY A 126 5.47 4.14 -13.94
C GLY A 126 4.04 3.64 -14.02
N LYS A 127 3.20 4.26 -14.86
CA LYS A 127 1.74 3.99 -14.85
C LYS A 127 1.40 2.52 -15.06
N HIS A 128 1.95 1.87 -16.07
CA HIS A 128 1.70 0.45 -16.33
C HIS A 128 2.17 -0.47 -15.19
N LYS A 129 3.30 -0.13 -14.57
CA LYS A 129 3.82 -0.90 -13.42
C LYS A 129 2.99 -0.69 -12.17
N LEU A 130 2.41 0.49 -11.99
CA LEU A 130 1.46 0.76 -10.91
C LEU A 130 0.22 -0.14 -11.04
N ASP A 131 -0.39 -0.24 -12.21
CA ASP A 131 -1.56 -1.10 -12.43
C ASP A 131 -1.28 -2.54 -12.01
N THR A 132 -0.12 -3.06 -12.41
CA THR A 132 0.31 -4.41 -12.02
C THR A 132 0.52 -4.52 -10.50
N LEU A 133 1.15 -3.53 -9.87
CA LEU A 133 1.38 -3.50 -8.44
C LEU A 133 0.06 -3.49 -7.66
N VAL A 134 -0.88 -2.64 -8.06
CA VAL A 134 -2.21 -2.52 -7.42
C VAL A 134 -3.01 -3.80 -7.59
N THR A 135 -3.00 -4.39 -8.81
CA THR A 135 -3.65 -5.68 -9.05
C THR A 135 -3.10 -6.76 -8.11
N LYS A 136 -1.79 -6.86 -7.97
CA LYS A 136 -1.15 -7.86 -7.09
C LYS A 136 -1.36 -7.58 -5.60
N TYR A 137 -1.48 -6.32 -5.21
CA TYR A 137 -1.89 -5.95 -3.85
C TYR A 137 -3.31 -6.44 -3.53
N VAL A 138 -4.28 -6.19 -4.41
CA VAL A 138 -5.68 -6.63 -4.22
C VAL A 138 -5.79 -8.16 -4.24
N GLU A 139 -5.08 -8.83 -5.14
CA GLU A 139 -4.99 -10.30 -5.16
C GLU A 139 -4.45 -10.85 -3.82
N LEU A 140 -3.43 -10.22 -3.25
CA LEU A 140 -2.89 -10.59 -1.94
C LEU A 140 -3.93 -10.44 -0.83
N VAL A 141 -4.68 -9.34 -0.80
CA VAL A 141 -5.77 -9.11 0.18
C VAL A 141 -6.77 -10.25 0.13
N TYR A 142 -7.26 -10.63 -1.07
CA TYR A 142 -8.19 -11.75 -1.20
C TYR A 142 -7.57 -13.09 -0.79
N SER A 143 -6.31 -13.33 -1.11
CA SER A 143 -5.59 -14.56 -0.72
C SER A 143 -5.40 -14.69 0.79
N LEU A 144 -5.39 -13.57 1.50
CA LEU A 144 -5.34 -13.51 2.97
C LEU A 144 -6.73 -13.69 3.62
N GLY A 145 -7.77 -13.92 2.82
CA GLY A 145 -9.14 -14.11 3.31
C GLY A 145 -9.87 -12.81 3.67
N LEU A 146 -9.33 -11.67 3.24
CA LEU A 146 -9.90 -10.35 3.46
C LEU A 146 -10.53 -9.81 2.17
N ASP A 147 -11.33 -8.76 2.29
CA ASP A 147 -11.86 -8.02 1.15
C ASP A 147 -11.47 -6.53 1.20
N MET A 148 -11.70 -5.83 0.10
CA MET A 148 -11.31 -4.43 -0.01
C MET A 148 -12.21 -3.49 0.81
N ASP A 149 -13.40 -3.89 1.22
CA ASP A 149 -14.26 -3.09 2.10
C ASP A 149 -13.70 -3.10 3.53
N GLN A 150 -13.23 -4.25 4.01
CA GLN A 150 -12.52 -4.37 5.30
C GLN A 150 -11.23 -3.52 5.33
N ILE A 151 -10.46 -3.53 4.24
CA ILE A 151 -9.25 -2.70 4.12
C ILE A 151 -9.61 -1.22 4.07
N LYS A 152 -10.66 -0.84 3.36
CA LYS A 152 -11.13 0.54 3.29
C LYS A 152 -11.52 1.08 4.67
N GLU A 153 -12.24 0.29 5.46
CA GLU A 153 -12.61 0.65 6.82
C GLU A 153 -11.36 0.86 7.71
N ALA A 154 -10.42 -0.10 7.69
CA ALA A 154 -9.16 0.00 8.42
C ALA A 154 -8.33 1.22 7.98
N TYR A 155 -8.28 1.49 6.67
CA TYR A 155 -7.57 2.63 6.10
C TYR A 155 -8.12 3.96 6.63
N PHE A 156 -9.43 4.19 6.60
CA PHE A 156 -10.00 5.45 7.09
C PHE A 156 -9.84 5.60 8.60
N LYS A 157 -10.00 4.54 9.37
CA LYS A 157 -9.72 4.55 10.81
C LYS A 157 -8.27 4.96 11.11
N LYS A 158 -7.32 4.45 10.33
CA LYS A 158 -5.92 4.82 10.46
C LYS A 158 -5.65 6.26 10.06
N MET A 159 -6.23 6.73 8.96
CA MET A 159 -6.10 8.13 8.54
C MET A 159 -6.64 9.09 9.59
N GLU A 160 -7.77 8.80 10.22
CA GLU A 160 -8.29 9.59 11.34
C GLU A 160 -7.27 9.70 12.47
N ASN A 161 -6.67 8.59 12.88
CA ASN A 161 -5.61 8.58 13.89
C ASN A 161 -4.38 9.38 13.45
N ASN A 162 -3.99 9.31 12.18
CA ASN A 162 -2.84 10.05 11.65
C ASN A 162 -3.07 11.57 11.66
N TYR A 163 -4.30 12.05 11.44
CA TYR A 163 -4.63 13.47 11.57
C TYR A 163 -4.61 13.95 13.03
N LEU A 164 -5.03 13.09 13.97
CA LEU A 164 -5.12 13.44 15.40
C LEU A 164 -3.78 13.31 16.11
N ASN A 165 -2.99 12.30 15.77
CA ASN A 165 -1.72 11.95 16.43
C ASN A 165 -0.67 11.55 15.39
N PRO A 166 -0.09 12.50 14.68
CA PRO A 166 0.92 12.18 13.67
C PRO A 166 2.18 11.59 14.34
N LYS A 167 2.47 10.32 14.06
CA LYS A 167 3.59 9.56 14.67
C LYS A 167 4.96 10.21 14.48
N PHE A 168 5.14 11.00 13.43
CA PHE A 168 6.39 11.74 13.18
C PHE A 168 6.59 12.95 14.11
N MET A 169 5.61 13.26 14.96
CA MET A 169 5.74 14.27 16.02
C MET A 169 6.14 13.64 17.36
N GLU A 170 6.15 12.33 17.47
CA GLU A 170 6.65 11.59 18.62
C GLU A 170 8.17 11.42 18.48
N SER A 171 8.92 12.39 18.94
CA SER A 171 10.38 12.30 19.07
C SER A 171 10.78 11.96 20.49
#